data_681278797999987f92c93f07bf27d830
#
_entry.id   681278797999987f92c93f07bf27d830
#
_cell.length_a   1.000
_cell.length_b   1.000
_cell.length_c   1.000
_cell.angle_alpha   90.00
_cell.angle_beta   90.00
_cell.angle_gamma   90.00
#
_symmetry.space_group_name_H-M   'P 1'
#
loop_
_entity.id
_entity.type
_entity.pdbx_description
1 polymer ?
#
loop_
_entity_poly.entity_id
_entity_poly.type
_entity_poly.pdbx_seq_one_letter_code
_entity_poly.pdbx_strand_id
1 'polypeptide(L)'
;MKISPNFHSTSVNFVNCIEGRISGFVMSLRVTRLEVPRHTDAHRTATLVCEFNLGGGKLYSLKWYKDENEFYRYTPNEEPQKQFFPQDGLILNLNASDMNKVTLDDLTFASSGSYQCEVSTEGPNFETSSKSANMTVVVYPTGDPRIEGLASPYKSDEYVTGNCTALPSNPPPIIDWYINGNKVEDSHMIERYPMVKSEGPLYSYSLGLRMIPQNKLSQRSYEQDGFIEFRCSVTLSGLPPNEKKWDTFKKIYSESHKELGNQERLSNSLGRQFETSSYLLIILCWKCLSLI
;
A
#
# COMPACT_ATOMS: atom_id res chain seq x y z
N MET A 1 22.34 21.91 -20.89
CA MET A 1 22.03 21.62 -19.49
C MET A 1 21.57 22.94 -18.85
N LYS A 2 20.25 23.16 -18.76
CA LYS A 2 19.67 24.39 -18.18
C LYS A 2 18.96 23.97 -16.89
N ILE A 3 19.48 24.42 -15.78
CA ILE A 3 18.89 24.27 -14.46
C ILE A 3 17.86 25.38 -14.31
N SER A 4 16.61 25.03 -14.09
CA SER A 4 15.52 25.97 -13.80
C SER A 4 15.36 26.08 -12.28
N PRO A 5 15.40 27.28 -11.69
CA PRO A 5 15.15 27.41 -10.25
C PRO A 5 13.64 27.46 -9.98
N ASN A 6 13.16 26.62 -9.07
CA ASN A 6 11.83 26.70 -8.51
C ASN A 6 11.68 27.96 -7.65
N PHE A 7 10.94 28.93 -8.16
CA PHE A 7 10.49 30.08 -7.38
C PHE A 7 9.24 29.68 -6.55
N HIS A 8 9.39 29.60 -5.24
CA HIS A 8 8.25 29.69 -4.34
C HIS A 8 7.68 31.11 -4.40
N SER A 9 6.47 31.22 -4.92
CA SER A 9 5.72 32.47 -4.95
C SER A 9 5.33 32.89 -3.53
N THR A 10 6.12 33.73 -2.90
CA THR A 10 5.69 34.55 -1.78
C THR A 10 5.04 35.79 -2.36
N SER A 11 3.72 35.88 -2.31
CA SER A 11 2.99 37.09 -2.68
C SER A 11 3.33 38.21 -1.67
N VAL A 12 4.26 39.07 -2.05
CA VAL A 12 4.58 40.31 -1.34
C VAL A 12 3.86 41.43 -2.08
N ASN A 13 2.85 42.01 -1.48
CA ASN A 13 2.21 43.21 -2.00
C ASN A 13 3.12 44.41 -1.72
N PHE A 14 3.72 44.97 -2.78
CA PHE A 14 4.44 46.24 -2.72
C PHE A 14 3.46 47.39 -2.76
N VAL A 15 3.40 48.18 -1.71
CA VAL A 15 2.79 49.51 -1.75
C VAL A 15 3.88 50.49 -2.12
N ASN A 16 3.73 51.22 -3.25
CA ASN A 16 4.69 52.19 -3.77
C ASN A 16 4.91 53.33 -2.77
N CYS A 17 6.19 53.55 -2.45
CA CYS A 17 6.63 54.74 -1.68
C CYS A 17 6.70 55.98 -2.60
N ILE A 18 5.95 57.01 -2.22
CA ILE A 18 6.30 58.39 -2.51
C ILE A 18 6.43 59.06 -1.13
N GLU A 19 7.60 59.68 -0.90
CA GLU A 19 8.01 60.43 0.28
C GLU A 19 8.38 59.63 1.54
N GLY A 20 9.66 59.27 1.65
CA GLY A 20 10.45 59.26 2.89
C GLY A 20 9.94 58.52 4.10
N ARG A 21 8.97 57.56 3.99
CA ARG A 21 8.50 56.73 5.09
C ARG A 21 8.98 55.29 4.93
N ILE A 22 9.54 54.78 6.01
CA ILE A 22 9.92 53.36 6.17
C ILE A 22 8.69 52.52 5.88
N SER A 23 8.69 51.78 4.76
CA SER A 23 7.61 50.82 4.48
C SER A 23 7.77 49.63 5.40
N GLY A 24 6.98 49.64 6.48
CA GLY A 24 6.80 48.47 7.32
C GLY A 24 6.18 47.34 6.44
N PHE A 25 6.73 46.16 6.51
CA PHE A 25 6.09 44.95 5.94
C PHE A 25 4.77 44.75 6.69
N VAL A 26 3.65 45.00 6.04
CA VAL A 26 2.35 44.62 6.58
C VAL A 26 2.23 43.12 6.38
N MET A 27 2.39 42.37 7.44
CA MET A 27 2.12 40.93 7.44
C MET A 27 0.60 40.74 7.50
N SER A 28 0.03 40.16 6.45
CA SER A 28 -1.39 39.78 6.39
C SER A 28 -1.62 38.40 7.04
N LEU A 29 -2.86 38.11 7.39
CA LEU A 29 -3.29 36.80 7.88
C LEU A 29 -2.89 35.71 6.88
N ARG A 30 -2.29 34.64 7.38
CA ARG A 30 -2.01 33.43 6.57
C ARG A 30 -1.96 32.16 7.40
N VAL A 31 -2.47 31.06 6.87
CA VAL A 31 -2.19 29.72 7.38
C VAL A 31 -0.76 29.37 6.98
N THR A 32 0.13 29.20 7.96
CA THR A 32 1.55 28.93 7.73
C THR A 32 1.82 27.45 7.50
N ARG A 33 1.18 26.58 8.30
CA ARG A 33 1.33 25.13 8.25
C ARG A 33 -0.03 24.44 8.37
N LEU A 34 -0.26 23.47 7.50
CA LEU A 34 -1.40 22.56 7.59
C LEU A 34 -0.84 21.14 7.59
N GLU A 35 -1.14 20.38 8.65
CA GLU A 35 -0.82 18.95 8.72
C GLU A 35 -2.11 18.14 8.78
N VAL A 36 -2.28 17.30 7.79
CA VAL A 36 -3.33 16.29 7.70
C VAL A 36 -2.62 15.01 7.27
N PRO A 37 -2.71 13.92 8.02
CA PRO A 37 -2.10 12.65 7.62
C PRO A 37 -2.62 12.23 6.25
N ARG A 38 -1.71 12.07 5.27
CA ARG A 38 -2.11 11.66 3.92
C ARG A 38 -2.75 10.28 3.91
N HIS A 39 -2.20 9.34 4.71
CA HIS A 39 -2.70 8.00 4.93
C HIS A 39 -2.70 7.69 6.41
N THR A 40 -3.70 6.98 6.87
CA THR A 40 -3.82 6.53 8.27
C THR A 40 -4.59 5.22 8.30
N ASP A 41 -4.28 4.38 9.28
CA ASP A 41 -4.97 3.10 9.44
C ASP A 41 -6.39 3.32 10.01
N ALA A 42 -7.32 2.45 9.62
CA ALA A 42 -8.62 2.41 10.25
C ALA A 42 -8.50 2.10 11.75
N HIS A 43 -9.46 2.59 12.54
CA HIS A 43 -9.51 2.43 14.00
C HIS A 43 -8.31 3.04 14.75
N ARG A 44 -7.60 3.98 14.12
CA ARG A 44 -6.56 4.80 14.74
C ARG A 44 -7.07 6.20 15.02
N THR A 45 -6.24 6.96 15.72
CA THR A 45 -6.45 8.38 16.01
C THR A 45 -5.62 9.21 15.03
N ALA A 46 -6.18 10.30 14.51
CA ALA A 46 -5.44 11.29 13.73
C ALA A 46 -5.51 12.66 14.39
N THR A 47 -4.37 13.36 14.39
CA THR A 47 -4.30 14.77 14.80
C THR A 47 -4.07 15.63 13.57
N LEU A 48 -4.97 16.59 13.36
CA LEU A 48 -4.89 17.60 12.31
C LEU A 48 -4.31 18.86 12.94
N VAL A 49 -3.33 19.50 12.31
CA VAL A 49 -2.67 20.72 12.84
C VAL A 49 -2.82 21.86 11.85
N CYS A 50 -3.20 23.02 12.37
CA CYS A 50 -3.30 24.27 11.62
C CYS A 50 -2.55 25.37 12.36
N GLU A 51 -1.39 25.77 11.83
CA GLU A 51 -0.62 26.90 12.34
C GLU A 51 -0.84 28.13 11.44
N PHE A 52 -0.95 29.29 12.05
CA PHE A 52 -1.25 30.51 11.31
C PHE A 52 -0.54 31.72 11.91
N ASN A 53 -0.42 32.76 11.11
CA ASN A 53 0.07 34.07 11.55
C ASN A 53 -1.03 35.08 11.29
N LEU A 54 -1.46 35.78 12.33
CA LEU A 54 -2.57 36.75 12.29
C LEU A 54 -2.21 38.10 11.65
N GLY A 55 -0.91 38.30 11.29
CA GLY A 55 -0.48 39.57 10.68
C GLY A 55 -0.66 40.80 11.56
N GLY A 56 -0.78 40.61 12.89
CA GLY A 56 -1.08 41.68 13.87
C GLY A 56 -2.56 41.87 14.18
N GLY A 57 -3.47 41.12 13.53
CA GLY A 57 -4.89 41.04 13.84
C GLY A 57 -5.16 40.19 15.09
N LYS A 58 -6.44 40.15 15.52
CA LYS A 58 -6.93 39.24 16.55
C LYS A 58 -7.73 38.11 15.93
N LEU A 59 -7.61 36.93 16.50
CA LEU A 59 -8.36 35.76 16.05
C LEU A 59 -9.85 35.94 16.32
N TYR A 60 -10.65 35.92 15.26
CA TYR A 60 -12.10 35.82 15.37
C TYR A 60 -12.55 34.37 15.50
N SER A 61 -12.17 33.52 14.53
CA SER A 61 -12.48 32.10 14.58
C SER A 61 -11.48 31.25 13.78
N LEU A 62 -11.32 30.01 14.24
CA LEU A 62 -10.70 28.93 13.45
C LEU A 62 -11.77 27.86 13.21
N LYS A 63 -11.89 27.45 11.96
CA LYS A 63 -12.87 26.44 11.54
C LYS A 63 -12.19 25.30 10.78
N TRP A 64 -12.69 24.11 10.99
CA TRP A 64 -12.31 22.94 10.23
C TRP A 64 -13.51 22.39 9.46
N TYR A 65 -13.24 22.07 8.20
CA TYR A 65 -14.23 21.51 7.30
C TYR A 65 -13.75 20.13 6.83
N LYS A 66 -14.68 19.21 6.63
CA LYS A 66 -14.48 17.97 5.92
C LYS A 66 -15.45 17.95 4.73
N ASP A 67 -14.89 17.77 3.51
CA ASP A 67 -15.69 17.77 2.27
C ASP A 67 -16.68 18.95 2.21
N GLU A 68 -16.14 20.18 2.48
CA GLU A 68 -16.87 21.46 2.51
C GLU A 68 -17.85 21.65 3.69
N ASN A 69 -18.06 20.64 4.54
CA ASN A 69 -18.95 20.73 5.69
C ASN A 69 -18.14 21.03 6.97
N GLU A 70 -18.54 22.10 7.68
CA GLU A 70 -17.92 22.47 8.95
C GLU A 70 -18.20 21.40 10.01
N PHE A 71 -17.14 20.92 10.70
CA PHE A 71 -17.28 19.95 11.78
C PHE A 71 -16.71 20.43 13.11
N TYR A 72 -15.79 21.41 13.10
CA TYR A 72 -15.20 21.98 14.31
C TYR A 72 -15.01 23.48 14.16
N ARG A 73 -15.28 24.20 15.25
CA ARG A 73 -15.05 25.64 15.37
C ARG A 73 -14.43 25.96 16.71
N TYR A 74 -13.44 26.83 16.70
CA TYR A 74 -12.87 27.49 17.87
C TYR A 74 -13.09 29.00 17.77
N THR A 75 -13.75 29.59 18.77
CA THR A 75 -14.02 31.03 18.85
C THR A 75 -13.56 31.51 20.23
N PRO A 76 -12.48 32.34 20.34
CA PRO A 76 -11.90 32.72 21.62
C PRO A 76 -12.86 33.42 22.57
N ASN A 77 -13.80 34.21 22.02
CA ASN A 77 -14.70 35.08 22.76
C ASN A 77 -16.10 34.49 23.00
N GLU A 78 -16.32 33.22 22.67
CA GLU A 78 -17.58 32.51 22.87
C GLU A 78 -17.48 31.45 23.97
N GLU A 79 -18.61 31.16 24.60
CA GLU A 79 -18.75 30.05 25.57
C GLU A 79 -19.84 29.07 25.07
N PRO A 80 -19.51 27.80 24.77
CA PRO A 80 -18.18 27.22 24.84
C PRO A 80 -17.29 27.65 23.65
N GLN A 81 -15.99 27.84 23.92
CA GLN A 81 -15.03 28.23 22.87
C GLN A 81 -14.89 27.18 21.76
N LYS A 82 -15.12 25.90 22.08
CA LYS A 82 -15.02 24.78 21.18
C LYS A 82 -16.41 24.25 20.84
N GLN A 83 -16.73 24.21 19.55
CA GLN A 83 -18.01 23.69 19.05
C GLN A 83 -17.74 22.55 18.08
N PHE A 84 -18.53 21.48 18.18
CA PHE A 84 -18.47 20.33 17.29
C PHE A 84 -19.82 20.17 16.58
N PHE A 85 -19.74 20.00 15.27
CA PHE A 85 -20.89 19.73 14.42
C PHE A 85 -20.76 18.28 13.90
N PRO A 86 -21.59 17.35 14.41
CA PRO A 86 -21.47 15.94 14.06
C PRO A 86 -21.58 15.69 12.57
N GLN A 87 -20.66 14.87 12.04
CA GLN A 87 -20.67 14.39 10.66
C GLN A 87 -20.36 12.90 10.65
N ASP A 88 -20.83 12.23 9.57
CA ASP A 88 -20.54 10.82 9.38
C ASP A 88 -19.02 10.55 9.27
N GLY A 89 -18.58 9.54 10.00
CA GLY A 89 -17.17 9.14 10.06
C GLY A 89 -16.26 10.03 10.92
N LEU A 90 -16.78 11.02 11.66
CA LEU A 90 -15.98 11.86 12.55
C LEU A 90 -16.38 11.67 14.01
N ILE A 91 -15.43 11.15 14.80
CA ILE A 91 -15.49 11.11 16.26
C ILE A 91 -14.42 12.07 16.79
N LEU A 92 -14.87 13.25 17.23
CA LEU A 92 -13.98 14.31 17.70
C LEU A 92 -13.63 14.14 19.16
N ASN A 93 -12.34 14.19 19.49
CA ASN A 93 -11.84 14.28 20.85
C ASN A 93 -11.70 15.77 21.26
N LEU A 94 -12.75 16.34 21.84
CA LEU A 94 -12.76 17.74 22.26
C LEU A 94 -11.69 18.08 23.32
N ASN A 95 -11.35 17.10 24.18
CA ASN A 95 -10.35 17.32 25.23
C ASN A 95 -8.92 17.40 24.67
N ALA A 96 -8.66 16.67 23.59
CA ALA A 96 -7.38 16.67 22.89
C ALA A 96 -7.30 17.72 21.76
N SER A 97 -8.39 18.48 21.53
CA SER A 97 -8.49 19.51 20.49
C SER A 97 -8.42 20.90 21.09
N ASP A 98 -7.80 21.83 20.36
CA ASP A 98 -7.62 23.22 20.78
C ASP A 98 -7.63 24.18 19.57
N MET A 99 -7.12 25.40 19.77
CA MET A 99 -7.03 26.44 18.74
C MET A 99 -6.16 26.03 17.52
N ASN A 100 -5.17 25.14 17.69
CA ASN A 100 -4.20 24.83 16.65
C ASN A 100 -4.31 23.39 16.14
N LYS A 101 -4.96 22.51 16.90
CA LYS A 101 -5.06 21.09 16.56
C LYS A 101 -6.45 20.53 16.82
N VAL A 102 -6.81 19.56 16.01
CA VAL A 102 -8.05 18.78 16.13
C VAL A 102 -7.68 17.32 16.11
N THR A 103 -8.19 16.56 17.08
CA THR A 103 -7.94 15.12 17.21
C THR A 103 -9.22 14.36 16.91
N LEU A 104 -9.12 13.44 15.94
CA LEU A 104 -10.18 12.53 15.51
C LEU A 104 -9.84 11.14 16.02
N ASP A 105 -10.76 10.50 16.71
CA ASP A 105 -10.63 9.13 17.21
C ASP A 105 -11.37 8.14 16.32
N ASP A 106 -11.00 6.86 16.41
CA ASP A 106 -11.65 5.72 15.76
C ASP A 106 -11.99 5.96 14.27
N LEU A 107 -10.96 6.26 13.49
CA LEU A 107 -11.11 6.58 12.08
C LEU A 107 -11.74 5.44 11.29
N THR A 108 -12.69 5.76 10.43
CA THR A 108 -13.37 4.84 9.53
C THR A 108 -13.17 5.28 8.07
N PHE A 109 -13.69 4.53 7.10
CA PHE A 109 -13.67 4.96 5.69
C PHE A 109 -14.34 6.31 5.47
N ALA A 110 -15.43 6.54 6.19
CA ALA A 110 -16.16 7.80 6.12
C ALA A 110 -15.33 8.98 6.64
N SER A 111 -14.24 8.72 7.39
CA SER A 111 -13.26 9.74 7.78
C SER A 111 -12.35 10.18 6.64
N SER A 112 -12.26 9.42 5.54
CA SER A 112 -11.51 9.85 4.34
C SER A 112 -12.18 11.07 3.73
N GLY A 113 -11.37 11.98 3.16
CA GLY A 113 -11.90 13.16 2.49
C GLY A 113 -10.92 14.33 2.46
N SER A 114 -11.41 15.47 2.05
CA SER A 114 -10.68 16.74 2.01
C SER A 114 -10.89 17.49 3.32
N TYR A 115 -9.82 17.83 4.02
CA TYR A 115 -9.83 18.59 5.26
C TYR A 115 -9.29 19.98 5.00
N GLN A 116 -10.06 21.00 5.41
CA GLN A 116 -9.69 22.40 5.27
C GLN A 116 -9.69 23.09 6.63
N CYS A 117 -8.62 23.80 6.92
CA CYS A 117 -8.55 24.76 8.00
C CYS A 117 -8.78 26.17 7.45
N GLU A 118 -9.67 26.92 8.07
CA GLU A 118 -9.98 28.31 7.78
C GLU A 118 -9.79 29.15 9.03
N VAL A 119 -9.05 30.24 8.91
CA VAL A 119 -8.77 31.19 9.99
C VAL A 119 -9.29 32.56 9.60
N SER A 120 -10.01 33.23 10.49
CA SER A 120 -10.55 34.58 10.29
C SER A 120 -10.13 35.50 11.41
N THR A 121 -9.90 36.79 11.08
CA THR A 121 -9.57 37.83 12.05
C THR A 121 -10.77 38.72 12.35
N GLU A 122 -10.74 39.34 13.54
CA GLU A 122 -11.68 40.39 13.91
C GLU A 122 -11.52 41.65 13.03
N GLY A 123 -12.46 42.56 13.15
CA GLY A 123 -12.38 43.90 12.58
C GLY A 123 -11.12 44.68 13.02
N PRO A 124 -10.74 45.70 12.26
CA PRO A 124 -11.44 46.24 11.09
C PRO A 124 -11.14 45.52 9.77
N ASN A 125 -10.13 44.65 9.70
CA ASN A 125 -9.66 44.06 8.42
C ASN A 125 -10.52 42.88 7.94
N PHE A 126 -11.10 42.06 8.83
CA PHE A 126 -11.90 40.88 8.52
C PHE A 126 -11.25 39.96 7.46
N GLU A 127 -9.94 39.71 7.65
CA GLU A 127 -9.20 38.81 6.75
C GLU A 127 -9.57 37.35 7.00
N THR A 128 -9.56 36.53 5.93
CA THR A 128 -9.72 35.08 6.01
C THR A 128 -8.63 34.39 5.19
N SER A 129 -8.07 33.32 5.74
CA SER A 129 -7.07 32.50 5.07
C SER A 129 -7.37 31.03 5.30
N SER A 130 -7.24 30.20 4.28
CA SER A 130 -7.48 28.75 4.37
C SER A 130 -6.43 27.92 3.64
N LYS A 131 -6.30 26.67 4.06
CA LYS A 131 -5.56 25.61 3.36
C LYS A 131 -6.31 24.30 3.47
N SER A 132 -6.15 23.43 2.47
CA SER A 132 -6.75 22.09 2.48
C SER A 132 -5.73 21.00 2.16
N ALA A 133 -5.99 19.79 2.65
CA ALA A 133 -5.24 18.58 2.35
C ALA A 133 -6.15 17.35 2.48
N ASN A 134 -5.81 16.27 1.78
CA ASN A 134 -6.61 15.05 1.78
C ASN A 134 -6.06 14.02 2.76
N MET A 135 -6.97 13.29 3.42
CA MET A 135 -6.69 12.12 4.24
C MET A 135 -7.39 10.90 3.66
N THR A 136 -6.67 9.78 3.57
CA THR A 136 -7.23 8.49 3.17
C THR A 136 -7.07 7.50 4.31
N VAL A 137 -8.18 6.93 4.77
CA VAL A 137 -8.17 5.85 5.76
C VAL A 137 -7.96 4.53 5.03
N VAL A 138 -6.91 3.81 5.45
CA VAL A 138 -6.45 2.58 4.82
C VAL A 138 -6.95 1.38 5.60
N VAL A 139 -7.47 0.39 4.88
CA VAL A 139 -7.69 -0.97 5.39
C VAL A 139 -6.86 -1.92 4.56
N TYR A 140 -5.90 -2.53 5.22
CA TYR A 140 -5.00 -3.49 4.60
C TYR A 140 -5.68 -4.85 4.39
N PRO A 141 -5.22 -5.63 3.39
CA PRO A 141 -5.63 -7.03 3.26
C PRO A 141 -5.33 -7.80 4.55
N THR A 142 -6.22 -8.71 4.92
CA THR A 142 -6.09 -9.52 6.16
C THR A 142 -5.07 -10.65 6.04
N GLY A 143 -4.47 -10.86 4.87
CA GLY A 143 -3.47 -11.88 4.59
C GLY A 143 -2.87 -11.76 3.20
N ASP A 144 -2.03 -12.74 2.86
CA ASP A 144 -1.34 -12.80 1.58
C ASP A 144 -2.29 -13.13 0.42
N PRO A 145 -1.96 -12.72 -0.82
CA PRO A 145 -2.74 -13.08 -2.01
C PRO A 145 -2.75 -14.59 -2.24
N ARG A 146 -3.80 -15.08 -2.89
CA ARG A 146 -3.96 -16.50 -3.22
C ARG A 146 -3.58 -16.74 -4.67
N ILE A 147 -2.72 -17.75 -4.92
CA ILE A 147 -2.41 -18.25 -6.25
C ILE A 147 -3.19 -19.53 -6.48
N GLU A 148 -4.07 -19.52 -7.46
CA GLU A 148 -4.82 -20.68 -7.94
C GLU A 148 -4.36 -21.07 -9.34
N GLY A 149 -4.64 -22.30 -9.77
CA GLY A 149 -4.10 -22.83 -11.02
C GLY A 149 -2.61 -23.18 -10.90
N LEU A 150 -1.80 -22.87 -11.91
CA LEU A 150 -0.38 -23.24 -12.01
C LEU A 150 -0.19 -24.74 -11.73
N ALA A 151 -0.73 -25.57 -12.63
CA ALA A 151 -0.64 -27.03 -12.49
C ALA A 151 0.82 -27.51 -12.42
N SER A 152 1.07 -28.48 -11.55
CA SER A 152 2.36 -29.14 -11.41
C SER A 152 2.15 -30.67 -11.32
N PRO A 153 2.81 -31.50 -12.12
CA PRO A 153 3.82 -31.11 -13.13
C PRO A 153 3.21 -30.40 -14.34
N TYR A 154 4.04 -29.65 -15.08
CA TYR A 154 3.66 -28.99 -16.32
C TYR A 154 4.38 -29.62 -17.53
N LYS A 155 3.78 -29.48 -18.72
CA LYS A 155 4.39 -29.84 -19.99
C LYS A 155 4.97 -28.62 -20.68
N SER A 156 6.14 -28.77 -21.30
CA SER A 156 6.90 -27.65 -21.87
C SER A 156 6.20 -26.91 -23.01
N ASP A 157 5.32 -27.58 -23.75
CA ASP A 157 4.61 -27.08 -24.92
C ASP A 157 3.14 -26.72 -24.64
N GLU A 158 2.66 -26.92 -23.43
CA GLU A 158 1.31 -26.55 -22.99
C GLU A 158 1.29 -25.23 -22.27
N TYR A 159 0.13 -24.56 -22.28
CA TYR A 159 -0.07 -23.35 -21.51
C TYR A 159 -0.12 -23.64 -20.01
N VAL A 160 0.69 -22.93 -19.26
CA VAL A 160 0.55 -22.79 -17.81
C VAL A 160 -0.30 -21.57 -17.54
N THR A 161 -1.39 -21.76 -16.81
CA THR A 161 -2.31 -20.69 -16.42
C THR A 161 -2.45 -20.64 -14.91
N GLY A 162 -2.54 -19.44 -14.37
CA GLY A 162 -2.78 -19.24 -12.96
C GLY A 162 -3.45 -17.89 -12.70
N ASN A 163 -4.18 -17.81 -11.61
CA ASN A 163 -4.81 -16.59 -11.15
C ASN A 163 -4.24 -16.21 -9.78
N CYS A 164 -3.94 -14.93 -9.61
CA CYS A 164 -3.64 -14.37 -8.31
C CYS A 164 -4.80 -13.49 -7.87
N THR A 165 -5.30 -13.72 -6.66
CA THR A 165 -6.41 -12.95 -6.08
C THR A 165 -5.93 -12.25 -4.82
N ALA A 166 -5.98 -10.92 -4.81
CA ALA A 166 -5.74 -10.08 -3.65
C ALA A 166 -6.98 -10.04 -2.75
N LEU A 167 -6.76 -10.13 -1.44
CA LEU A 167 -7.83 -9.99 -0.46
C LEU A 167 -8.38 -8.57 -0.40
N PRO A 168 -9.63 -8.38 0.08
CA PRO A 168 -10.27 -7.08 0.14
C PRO A 168 -9.46 -6.04 0.89
N SER A 169 -9.31 -4.85 0.31
CA SER A 169 -8.59 -3.71 0.87
C SER A 169 -9.18 -2.37 0.40
N ASN A 170 -8.80 -1.31 1.08
CA ASN A 170 -8.98 0.07 0.65
C ASN A 170 -7.73 0.89 1.03
N PRO A 171 -7.05 1.54 0.10
CA PRO A 171 -7.31 1.64 -1.36
C PRO A 171 -7.31 0.29 -2.10
N PRO A 172 -7.80 0.28 -3.37
CA PRO A 172 -7.84 -0.92 -4.18
C PRO A 172 -6.47 -1.56 -4.38
N PRO A 173 -6.39 -2.91 -4.39
CA PRO A 173 -5.13 -3.62 -4.59
C PRO A 173 -4.66 -3.55 -6.04
N ILE A 174 -3.33 -3.51 -6.21
CA ILE A 174 -2.61 -3.64 -7.48
C ILE A 174 -1.82 -4.94 -7.41
N ILE A 175 -1.91 -5.78 -8.44
CA ILE A 175 -1.22 -7.07 -8.52
C ILE A 175 -0.15 -7.00 -9.59
N ASP A 176 1.04 -7.47 -9.25
CA ASP A 176 2.14 -7.71 -10.18
C ASP A 176 2.56 -9.19 -10.14
N TRP A 177 2.72 -9.81 -11.32
CA TRP A 177 3.30 -11.13 -11.48
C TRP A 177 4.80 -11.07 -11.71
N TYR A 178 5.51 -12.04 -11.13
CA TYR A 178 6.94 -12.26 -11.36
C TYR A 178 7.19 -13.72 -11.68
N ILE A 179 8.12 -13.97 -12.61
CA ILE A 179 8.60 -15.30 -12.97
C ILE A 179 10.11 -15.32 -12.72
N ASN A 180 10.57 -16.23 -11.86
CA ASN A 180 11.97 -16.33 -11.44
C ASN A 180 12.58 -14.97 -11.05
N GLY A 181 11.82 -14.21 -10.26
CA GLY A 181 12.22 -12.89 -9.77
C GLY A 181 12.03 -11.73 -10.75
N ASN A 182 11.78 -11.98 -12.03
CA ASN A 182 11.58 -10.95 -13.05
C ASN A 182 10.11 -10.57 -13.17
N LYS A 183 9.81 -9.27 -13.17
CA LYS A 183 8.44 -8.77 -13.37
C LYS A 183 7.93 -9.13 -14.75
N VAL A 184 6.69 -9.58 -14.85
CA VAL A 184 6.01 -9.86 -16.11
C VAL A 184 5.48 -8.57 -16.69
N GLU A 185 6.12 -8.07 -17.75
CA GLU A 185 5.73 -6.83 -18.43
C GLU A 185 4.92 -7.10 -19.72
N ASP A 186 5.01 -8.34 -20.24
CA ASP A 186 4.31 -8.74 -21.47
C ASP A 186 2.80 -8.82 -21.21
N SER A 187 2.05 -7.89 -21.80
CA SER A 187 0.60 -7.81 -21.68
C SER A 187 -0.14 -9.02 -22.26
N HIS A 188 0.47 -9.78 -23.19
CA HIS A 188 -0.12 -11.00 -23.75
C HIS A 188 -0.12 -12.17 -22.76
N MET A 189 0.74 -12.11 -21.75
CA MET A 189 0.78 -13.09 -20.66
C MET A 189 -0.21 -12.76 -19.54
N ILE A 190 -0.79 -11.56 -19.53
CA ILE A 190 -1.61 -11.05 -18.42
C ILE A 190 -3.08 -10.98 -18.82
N GLU A 191 -3.93 -11.63 -18.04
CA GLU A 191 -5.38 -11.55 -18.16
C GLU A 191 -5.95 -10.69 -17.02
N ARG A 192 -6.59 -9.57 -17.37
CA ARG A 192 -7.15 -8.63 -16.42
C ARG A 192 -8.62 -8.90 -16.20
N TYR A 193 -9.00 -9.16 -14.95
CA TYR A 193 -10.39 -9.28 -14.53
C TYR A 193 -10.94 -7.97 -13.99
N PRO A 194 -12.28 -7.78 -13.99
CA PRO A 194 -12.87 -6.62 -13.34
C PRO A 194 -12.61 -6.65 -11.84
N MET A 195 -12.42 -5.47 -11.25
CA MET A 195 -12.31 -5.32 -9.82
C MET A 195 -13.65 -5.64 -9.14
N VAL A 196 -13.62 -6.39 -8.06
CA VAL A 196 -14.82 -6.81 -7.33
C VAL A 196 -14.95 -5.97 -6.07
N LYS A 197 -16.09 -5.28 -5.91
CA LYS A 197 -16.42 -4.60 -4.67
C LYS A 197 -16.91 -5.63 -3.66
N SER A 198 -16.27 -5.67 -2.51
CA SER A 198 -16.64 -6.49 -1.35
C SER A 198 -17.58 -5.71 -0.41
N GLU A 199 -17.77 -6.17 0.81
CA GLU A 199 -18.57 -5.46 1.80
C GLU A 199 -18.01 -4.06 2.07
N GLY A 200 -18.90 -3.07 2.13
CA GLY A 200 -18.51 -1.67 2.31
C GLY A 200 -17.68 -1.11 1.15
N PRO A 201 -16.65 -0.31 1.41
CA PRO A 201 -15.80 0.31 0.41
C PRO A 201 -14.54 -0.53 0.08
N LEU A 202 -14.52 -1.80 0.43
CA LEU A 202 -13.39 -2.70 0.16
C LEU A 202 -13.44 -3.24 -1.27
N TYR A 203 -12.26 -3.44 -1.85
CA TYR A 203 -12.09 -3.99 -3.18
C TYR A 203 -11.16 -5.19 -3.14
N SER A 204 -11.54 -6.26 -3.86
CA SER A 204 -10.67 -7.36 -4.21
C SER A 204 -10.38 -7.33 -5.70
N TYR A 205 -9.24 -7.88 -6.10
CA TYR A 205 -8.81 -7.91 -7.48
C TYR A 205 -8.14 -9.23 -7.81
N SER A 206 -8.37 -9.72 -9.02
CA SER A 206 -7.70 -10.90 -9.56
C SER A 206 -6.97 -10.56 -10.84
N LEU A 207 -5.78 -11.14 -11.01
CA LEU A 207 -4.96 -10.99 -12.19
C LEU A 207 -4.52 -12.36 -12.67
N GLY A 208 -4.92 -12.72 -13.90
CA GLY A 208 -4.54 -13.98 -14.55
C GLY A 208 -3.14 -13.89 -15.16
N LEU A 209 -2.46 -15.03 -15.18
CA LEU A 209 -1.22 -15.26 -15.90
C LEU A 209 -1.40 -16.44 -16.83
N ARG A 210 -0.96 -16.29 -18.08
CA ARG A 210 -0.95 -17.35 -19.09
C ARG A 210 0.35 -17.33 -19.88
N MET A 211 1.09 -18.42 -19.84
CA MET A 211 2.38 -18.52 -20.53
C MET A 211 2.65 -19.93 -21.03
N ILE A 212 3.56 -20.04 -22.01
CA ILE A 212 4.17 -21.33 -22.44
C ILE A 212 5.57 -21.37 -21.82
N PRO A 213 5.90 -22.40 -20.99
CA PRO A 213 7.17 -22.50 -20.28
C PRO A 213 8.41 -22.49 -21.18
N GLN A 214 8.33 -23.16 -22.32
CA GLN A 214 9.35 -23.15 -23.35
C GLN A 214 8.75 -22.67 -24.67
N ASN A 215 9.11 -21.47 -25.08
CA ASN A 215 8.73 -21.00 -26.41
C ASN A 215 9.85 -21.36 -27.42
N LYS A 216 9.66 -22.47 -28.15
CA LYS A 216 10.59 -22.95 -29.17
C LYS A 216 10.86 -21.92 -30.27
N LEU A 217 9.89 -21.02 -30.54
CA LEU A 217 10.01 -19.98 -31.55
C LEU A 217 10.86 -18.78 -31.08
N SER A 218 10.81 -18.43 -29.79
CA SER A 218 11.54 -17.32 -29.22
C SER A 218 12.82 -17.72 -28.48
N GLN A 219 13.14 -19.01 -28.42
CA GLN A 219 14.25 -19.58 -27.62
C GLN A 219 14.25 -19.17 -26.14
N ARG A 220 13.12 -18.73 -25.62
CA ARG A 220 12.98 -18.41 -24.21
C ARG A 220 12.58 -19.65 -23.42
N SER A 221 13.40 -20.03 -22.45
CA SER A 221 13.04 -20.98 -21.40
C SER A 221 12.89 -20.23 -20.08
N TYR A 222 11.80 -20.48 -19.38
CA TYR A 222 11.59 -19.97 -18.04
C TYR A 222 12.00 -20.98 -16.96
N GLU A 223 12.34 -22.21 -17.36
CA GLU A 223 12.75 -23.26 -16.44
C GLU A 223 14.18 -22.99 -15.93
N GLN A 224 14.33 -23.00 -14.61
CA GLN A 224 15.62 -22.96 -13.92
C GLN A 224 15.67 -24.13 -12.93
N ASP A 225 16.73 -24.93 -12.95
CA ASP A 225 16.91 -26.08 -12.07
C ASP A 225 15.69 -27.03 -12.01
N GLY A 226 14.98 -27.21 -13.13
CA GLY A 226 13.83 -28.10 -13.25
C GLY A 226 12.52 -27.55 -12.69
N PHE A 227 12.45 -26.30 -12.33
CA PHE A 227 11.22 -25.65 -11.86
C PHE A 227 11.08 -24.22 -12.38
N ILE A 228 9.88 -23.68 -12.27
CA ILE A 228 9.58 -22.27 -12.49
C ILE A 228 9.00 -21.71 -11.18
N GLU A 229 9.56 -20.62 -10.70
CA GLU A 229 9.04 -19.93 -9.53
C GLU A 229 8.15 -18.76 -9.95
N PHE A 230 6.94 -18.75 -9.45
CA PHE A 230 5.99 -17.65 -9.60
C PHE A 230 5.85 -16.89 -8.29
N ARG A 231 5.83 -15.58 -8.39
CA ARG A 231 5.49 -14.70 -7.27
C ARG A 231 4.36 -13.77 -7.69
N CYS A 232 3.32 -13.73 -6.88
CA CYS A 232 2.29 -12.71 -6.94
C CYS A 232 2.57 -11.68 -5.85
N SER A 233 2.72 -10.43 -6.24
CA SER A 233 3.00 -9.29 -5.36
C SER A 233 1.83 -8.32 -5.39
N VAL A 234 1.32 -7.96 -4.22
CA VAL A 234 0.21 -7.02 -4.05
C VAL A 234 0.69 -5.77 -3.36
N THR A 235 0.32 -4.63 -3.91
CA THR A 235 0.47 -3.29 -3.31
C THR A 235 -0.87 -2.59 -3.31
N LEU A 236 -1.01 -1.47 -2.58
CA LEU A 236 -2.24 -0.69 -2.58
C LEU A 236 -2.09 0.58 -3.41
N SER A 237 -3.13 0.92 -4.14
CA SER A 237 -3.16 2.11 -4.99
C SER A 237 -2.95 3.40 -4.18
N GLY A 238 -2.10 4.29 -4.67
CA GLY A 238 -1.84 5.59 -4.05
C GLY A 238 -0.96 5.58 -2.80
N LEU A 239 -0.59 4.39 -2.29
CA LEU A 239 0.42 4.28 -1.23
C LEU A 239 1.82 4.25 -1.83
N PRO A 240 2.85 4.71 -1.09
CA PRO A 240 4.23 4.55 -1.53
C PRO A 240 4.57 3.07 -1.78
N PRO A 241 5.21 2.73 -2.91
CA PRO A 241 5.44 1.33 -3.31
C PRO A 241 6.34 0.54 -2.35
N ASN A 242 7.01 1.22 -1.44
CA ASN A 242 7.90 0.61 -0.43
C ASN A 242 7.25 0.47 0.95
N GLU A 243 6.02 0.92 1.14
CA GLU A 243 5.40 0.98 2.46
C GLU A 243 4.94 -0.40 2.93
N LYS A 244 4.23 -1.14 2.09
CA LYS A 244 3.74 -2.48 2.44
C LYS A 244 3.46 -3.32 1.20
N LYS A 245 3.91 -4.59 1.21
CA LYS A 245 3.67 -5.56 0.14
C LYS A 245 3.24 -6.89 0.73
N TRP A 246 2.41 -7.60 0.00
CA TRP A 246 1.99 -8.97 0.30
C TRP A 246 2.40 -9.85 -0.85
N ASP A 247 3.23 -10.84 -0.59
CA ASP A 247 3.82 -11.70 -1.60
C ASP A 247 3.43 -13.16 -1.35
N THR A 248 2.98 -13.85 -2.39
CA THR A 248 2.80 -15.30 -2.37
C THR A 248 3.61 -15.93 -3.47
N PHE A 249 4.26 -17.04 -3.14
CA PHE A 249 5.15 -17.79 -4.03
C PHE A 249 4.57 -19.16 -4.36
N LYS A 250 4.76 -19.61 -5.60
CA LYS A 250 4.44 -20.96 -6.03
C LYS A 250 5.48 -21.48 -6.99
N LYS A 251 6.00 -22.70 -6.73
CA LYS A 251 6.91 -23.41 -7.63
C LYS A 251 6.17 -24.52 -8.35
N ILE A 252 6.41 -24.66 -9.64
CA ILE A 252 5.91 -25.77 -10.44
C ILE A 252 7.09 -26.46 -11.12
N TYR A 253 6.98 -27.78 -11.31
CA TYR A 253 8.04 -28.62 -11.84
C TYR A 253 7.64 -29.19 -13.20
N SER A 254 8.62 -29.42 -14.10
CA SER A 254 8.39 -30.08 -15.38
C SER A 254 8.14 -31.58 -15.18
N GLU A 255 7.41 -32.21 -16.13
CA GLU A 255 7.17 -33.67 -16.11
C GLU A 255 8.50 -34.43 -16.16
N SER A 256 9.46 -33.99 -16.97
CA SER A 256 10.78 -34.61 -17.08
C SER A 256 11.55 -34.63 -15.75
N HIS A 257 11.45 -33.57 -14.97
CA HIS A 257 12.13 -33.49 -13.67
C HIS A 257 11.49 -34.41 -12.63
N LYS A 258 10.19 -34.64 -12.69
CA LYS A 258 9.48 -35.57 -11.82
C LYS A 258 9.88 -37.03 -12.10
N GLU A 259 10.07 -37.40 -13.36
CA GLU A 259 10.54 -38.75 -13.75
C GLU A 259 11.96 -39.03 -13.27
N LEU A 260 12.87 -38.06 -13.40
CA LEU A 260 14.25 -38.18 -12.86
C LEU A 260 14.25 -38.38 -11.34
N GLY A 261 13.48 -37.60 -10.58
CA GLY A 261 13.38 -37.75 -9.13
C GLY A 261 12.79 -39.09 -8.68
N ASN A 262 11.88 -39.68 -9.50
CA ASN A 262 11.36 -41.03 -9.27
C ASN A 262 12.39 -42.09 -9.58
N GLN A 263 13.19 -41.94 -10.63
CA GLN A 263 14.30 -42.89 -10.97
C GLN A 263 15.39 -42.87 -9.88
N GLU A 264 15.78 -41.71 -9.36
CA GLU A 264 16.72 -41.61 -8.24
C GLU A 264 16.18 -42.27 -6.97
N ARG A 265 14.90 -42.12 -6.65
CA ARG A 265 14.27 -42.82 -5.52
C ARG A 265 14.25 -44.33 -5.71
N LEU A 266 13.96 -44.82 -6.91
CA LEU A 266 13.99 -46.23 -7.23
C LEU A 266 15.40 -46.81 -7.16
N SER A 267 16.39 -46.12 -7.72
CA SER A 267 17.80 -46.54 -7.66
C SER A 267 18.34 -46.60 -6.25
N ASN A 268 18.01 -45.60 -5.41
CA ASN A 268 18.38 -45.56 -4.01
C ASN A 268 17.66 -46.63 -3.14
N SER A 269 16.42 -47.02 -3.53
CA SER A 269 15.70 -48.10 -2.86
C SER A 269 16.26 -49.47 -3.22
N LEU A 270 16.61 -49.67 -4.50
CA LEU A 270 17.29 -50.88 -5.00
C LEU A 270 18.69 -51.01 -4.40
N GLY A 271 19.47 -49.92 -4.36
CA GLY A 271 20.79 -49.89 -3.70
C GLY A 271 20.76 -50.34 -2.24
N ARG A 272 19.78 -49.87 -1.48
CA ARG A 272 19.59 -50.33 -0.07
C ARG A 272 19.15 -51.79 0.02
N GLN A 273 18.35 -52.31 -0.90
CA GLN A 273 17.99 -53.73 -0.93
C GLN A 273 19.19 -54.61 -1.23
N PHE A 274 20.11 -54.20 -2.14
CA PHE A 274 21.32 -54.94 -2.45
C PHE A 274 22.32 -54.92 -1.29
N GLU A 275 22.49 -53.81 -0.57
CA GLU A 275 23.34 -53.75 0.64
C GLU A 275 22.84 -54.69 1.74
N THR A 276 21.54 -54.68 2.02
CA THR A 276 20.95 -55.56 3.07
C THR A 276 21.06 -57.03 2.69
N SER A 277 20.93 -57.38 1.38
CA SER A 277 21.10 -58.73 0.89
C SER A 277 22.55 -59.20 1.00
N SER A 278 23.53 -58.34 0.75
CA SER A 278 24.95 -58.66 0.88
C SER A 278 25.35 -58.92 2.31
N TYR A 279 24.85 -58.17 3.29
CA TYR A 279 25.07 -58.40 4.73
C TYR A 279 24.46 -59.72 5.20
N LEU A 280 23.30 -60.12 4.70
CA LEU A 280 22.65 -61.40 4.99
C LEU A 280 23.47 -62.59 4.44
N LEU A 281 24.04 -62.48 3.26
CA LEU A 281 24.90 -63.49 2.67
C LEU A 281 26.23 -63.65 3.46
N ILE A 282 26.82 -62.56 3.92
CA ILE A 282 28.03 -62.60 4.72
C ILE A 282 27.79 -63.26 6.10
N ILE A 283 26.63 -62.98 6.74
CA ILE A 283 26.23 -63.59 8.02
C ILE A 283 25.96 -65.08 7.89
N LEU A 284 25.36 -65.51 6.78
CA LEU A 284 25.12 -66.92 6.48
C LEU A 284 26.46 -67.68 6.20
N CYS A 285 27.41 -67.04 5.50
CA CYS A 285 28.72 -67.63 5.27
C CYS A 285 29.55 -67.79 6.57
N TRP A 286 29.48 -66.84 7.50
CA TRP A 286 30.11 -66.92 8.83
C TRP A 286 29.52 -68.02 9.70
N LYS A 287 28.20 -68.28 9.62
CA LYS A 287 27.57 -69.38 10.35
C LYS A 287 27.92 -70.76 9.77
N CYS A 288 28.22 -70.88 8.50
CA CYS A 288 28.73 -72.16 7.91
C CYS A 288 30.20 -72.46 8.29
N LEU A 289 31.05 -71.45 8.49
CA LEU A 289 32.43 -71.61 8.92
C LEU A 289 32.62 -71.93 10.43
N SER A 290 31.61 -71.70 11.26
CA SER A 290 31.66 -72.02 12.68
C SER A 290 31.09 -73.41 13.05
N LEU A 291 30.75 -74.23 12.07
CA LEU A 291 30.24 -75.59 12.24
C LEU A 291 31.19 -76.67 11.66
N ILE A 292 32.43 -76.29 11.29
CA ILE A 292 33.54 -77.19 11.01
C ILE A 292 34.61 -76.97 12.10
#